data_a3b94f59670244cde81c649f54608df3
#
_entry.id   a3b94f59670244cde81c649f54608df3
#
_cell.length_a   1.000
_cell.length_b   1.000
_cell.length_c   1.000
_cell.angle_alpha   90.00
_cell.angle_beta   90.00
_cell.angle_gamma   90.00
#
_symmetry.space_group_name_H-M   'P 1'
#
loop_
_entity.id
_entity.type
_entity.pdbx_description
1 polymer ?
#
loop_
_entity_poly.entity_id
_entity_poly.type
_entity_poly.pdbx_seq_one_letter_code
_entity_poly.pdbx_strand_id
1 'polypeptide(L)'
;VEEGIIPKEKVDDWVIVCSVFVHPQATDFRRIYHYNYGATKLALKRALSRYPTLEKVFFDKDRARHPIMGFKVPRLWRPPYVQISLDIPELERTKKIIPQIPRSDRIILEAGTPLIKRYGARVISDLREVARDIFFIADLKTLDVGKVEVDVAYEETADAVVAAGLAPAETLNAFIHEAKRLGIYAVVDMLNVEDPVKKLEPLREFPDVVILHRGIDEESGRTIGLELIQKMRQAFKGKRFLIAVAGGIVPETAKEALEKGADIIIVGRYVTQSKDIERAVRDFLELTPAMREDVDLFRVHVE
;
A
#
# COMPACT_ATOMS: atom_id res chain seq x y z
N VAL A 1 -7.48 -8.48 -40.44
CA VAL A 1 -6.96 -8.22 -41.79
C VAL A 1 -7.92 -7.36 -42.57
N GLU A 2 -9.19 -7.78 -42.77
CA GLU A 2 -10.20 -7.03 -43.53
C GLU A 2 -10.39 -5.59 -43.06
N GLU A 3 -10.33 -5.34 -41.79
CA GLU A 3 -10.40 -4.00 -41.20
C GLU A 3 -9.05 -3.26 -41.12
N GLY A 4 -8.00 -3.78 -41.72
CA GLY A 4 -6.67 -3.17 -41.76
C GLY A 4 -5.90 -3.14 -40.43
N ILE A 5 -6.35 -3.87 -39.39
CA ILE A 5 -5.67 -3.90 -38.09
C ILE A 5 -4.44 -4.79 -38.15
N ILE A 6 -4.55 -5.96 -38.78
CA ILE A 6 -3.45 -6.90 -38.97
C ILE A 6 -2.92 -6.73 -40.39
N PRO A 7 -1.60 -6.45 -40.58
CA PRO A 7 -1.00 -6.36 -41.89
C PRO A 7 -1.14 -7.69 -42.65
N LYS A 8 -1.52 -7.64 -43.92
CA LYS A 8 -1.73 -8.85 -44.73
C LYS A 8 -0.46 -9.72 -44.81
N GLU A 9 0.69 -9.07 -44.89
CA GLU A 9 2.01 -9.70 -44.97
C GLU A 9 2.44 -10.45 -43.69
N LYS A 10 1.67 -10.24 -42.61
CA LYS A 10 1.94 -10.87 -41.30
C LYS A 10 0.99 -12.01 -40.93
N VAL A 11 0.04 -12.32 -41.80
CA VAL A 11 -1.03 -13.30 -41.50
C VAL A 11 -0.44 -14.70 -41.25
N ASP A 12 0.59 -15.09 -42.02
CA ASP A 12 1.23 -16.41 -41.92
C ASP A 12 2.37 -16.45 -40.86
N ASP A 13 2.84 -15.26 -40.41
CA ASP A 13 3.97 -15.16 -39.47
C ASP A 13 3.50 -15.06 -37.99
N TRP A 14 2.25 -14.69 -37.74
CA TRP A 14 1.79 -14.37 -36.41
C TRP A 14 0.76 -15.36 -35.88
N VAL A 15 0.94 -15.74 -34.63
CA VAL A 15 -0.05 -16.47 -33.83
C VAL A 15 -0.64 -15.49 -32.82
N ILE A 16 -1.97 -15.34 -32.81
CA ILE A 16 -2.71 -14.51 -31.88
C ILE A 16 -3.48 -15.42 -30.94
N VAL A 17 -3.11 -15.40 -29.64
CA VAL A 17 -3.84 -16.11 -28.59
C VAL A 17 -4.81 -15.13 -27.93
N CYS A 18 -6.12 -15.40 -28.05
CA CYS A 18 -7.17 -14.60 -27.44
C CYS A 18 -7.81 -15.39 -26.29
N SER A 19 -7.52 -14.99 -25.05
CA SER A 19 -8.15 -15.55 -23.86
C SER A 19 -9.36 -14.70 -23.48
N VAL A 20 -10.53 -15.32 -23.40
CA VAL A 20 -11.79 -14.66 -23.07
C VAL A 20 -12.40 -15.31 -21.84
N PHE A 21 -12.71 -14.49 -20.82
CA PHE A 21 -13.49 -14.93 -19.67
C PHE A 21 -14.94 -14.51 -19.84
N VAL A 22 -15.85 -15.48 -19.73
CA VAL A 22 -17.30 -15.26 -19.73
C VAL A 22 -17.86 -15.75 -18.41
N HIS A 23 -18.55 -14.88 -17.68
CA HIS A 23 -19.19 -15.27 -16.43
C HIS A 23 -20.22 -16.38 -16.67
N PRO A 24 -20.26 -17.47 -15.86
CA PRO A 24 -21.14 -18.60 -16.09
C PRO A 24 -22.65 -18.25 -16.16
N GLN A 25 -23.06 -17.18 -15.48
CA GLN A 25 -24.44 -16.70 -15.47
C GLN A 25 -24.77 -15.70 -16.60
N ALA A 26 -23.80 -15.37 -17.45
CA ALA A 26 -24.02 -14.43 -18.56
C ALA A 26 -24.75 -15.16 -19.70
N THR A 27 -25.96 -14.70 -20.01
CA THR A 27 -26.87 -15.36 -20.98
C THR A 27 -27.09 -14.54 -22.25
N ASP A 28 -26.73 -13.25 -22.27
CA ASP A 28 -26.85 -12.40 -23.46
C ASP A 28 -25.66 -12.60 -24.40
N PHE A 29 -25.72 -13.62 -25.24
CA PHE A 29 -24.64 -13.98 -26.18
C PHE A 29 -24.33 -12.87 -27.19
N ARG A 30 -25.32 -12.04 -27.56
CA ARG A 30 -25.11 -10.93 -28.49
C ARG A 30 -24.23 -9.84 -27.87
N ARG A 31 -24.49 -9.50 -26.61
CA ARG A 31 -23.64 -8.56 -25.85
C ARG A 31 -22.26 -9.13 -25.59
N ILE A 32 -22.18 -10.39 -25.20
CA ILE A 32 -20.91 -11.09 -24.98
C ILE A 32 -20.04 -11.02 -26.24
N TYR A 33 -20.58 -11.37 -27.40
CA TYR A 33 -19.88 -11.25 -28.66
C TYR A 33 -19.44 -9.82 -28.96
N HIS A 34 -20.34 -8.87 -28.87
CA HIS A 34 -20.06 -7.46 -29.21
C HIS A 34 -18.94 -6.87 -28.34
N TYR A 35 -19.01 -7.09 -27.01
CA TYR A 35 -17.98 -6.57 -26.11
C TYR A 35 -16.62 -7.26 -26.29
N ASN A 36 -16.61 -8.58 -26.46
CA ASN A 36 -15.37 -9.30 -26.69
C ASN A 36 -14.74 -8.95 -28.05
N TYR A 37 -15.54 -8.80 -29.09
CA TYR A 37 -15.07 -8.33 -30.39
C TYR A 37 -14.42 -6.93 -30.28
N GLY A 38 -15.11 -5.98 -29.65
CA GLY A 38 -14.58 -4.63 -29.45
C GLY A 38 -13.31 -4.60 -28.60
N ALA A 39 -13.27 -5.38 -27.52
CA ALA A 39 -12.09 -5.48 -26.63
C ALA A 39 -10.90 -6.08 -27.37
N THR A 40 -11.07 -7.19 -28.10
CA THR A 40 -10.01 -7.85 -28.88
C THR A 40 -9.48 -6.91 -29.98
N LYS A 41 -10.36 -6.26 -30.71
CA LYS A 41 -10.00 -5.27 -31.74
C LYS A 41 -9.16 -4.13 -31.16
N LEU A 42 -9.57 -3.57 -30.00
CA LEU A 42 -8.82 -2.51 -29.34
C LEU A 42 -7.46 -3.01 -28.80
N ALA A 43 -7.41 -4.23 -28.23
CA ALA A 43 -6.18 -4.84 -27.75
C ALA A 43 -5.17 -5.03 -28.88
N LEU A 44 -5.59 -5.55 -30.04
CA LEU A 44 -4.73 -5.71 -31.22
C LEU A 44 -4.21 -4.35 -31.73
N LYS A 45 -5.08 -3.34 -31.85
CA LYS A 45 -4.64 -1.98 -32.23
C LYS A 45 -3.57 -1.44 -31.29
N ARG A 46 -3.79 -1.57 -29.98
CA ARG A 46 -2.84 -1.14 -28.95
C ARG A 46 -1.52 -1.89 -29.03
N ALA A 47 -1.56 -3.21 -29.16
CA ALA A 47 -0.36 -4.04 -29.29
C ALA A 47 0.50 -3.63 -30.49
N LEU A 48 -0.12 -3.44 -31.65
CA LEU A 48 0.57 -3.05 -32.89
C LEU A 48 1.11 -1.62 -32.83
N SER A 49 0.44 -0.72 -32.14
CA SER A 49 0.91 0.66 -31.92
C SER A 49 1.88 0.78 -30.74
N ARG A 50 2.21 -0.33 -30.07
CA ARG A 50 3.03 -0.37 -28.82
C ARG A 50 2.48 0.59 -27.76
N TYR A 51 1.15 0.63 -27.62
CA TYR A 51 0.45 1.47 -26.65
C TYR A 51 -0.24 0.58 -25.58
N PRO A 52 -0.14 0.92 -24.29
CA PRO A 52 0.75 1.95 -23.74
C PRO A 52 2.24 1.61 -23.91
N THR A 53 3.12 2.59 -23.77
CA THR A 53 4.57 2.34 -23.79
C THR A 53 4.96 1.38 -22.66
N LEU A 54 6.06 0.64 -22.81
CA LEU A 54 6.57 -0.28 -21.77
C LEU A 54 6.78 0.46 -20.45
N GLU A 55 7.36 1.67 -20.50
CA GLU A 55 7.53 2.54 -19.34
C GLU A 55 6.19 2.78 -18.61
N LYS A 56 5.13 3.10 -19.36
CA LYS A 56 3.80 3.29 -18.80
C LYS A 56 3.21 2.00 -18.22
N VAL A 57 3.46 0.85 -18.83
CA VAL A 57 3.04 -0.46 -18.29
C VAL A 57 3.75 -0.74 -16.97
N PHE A 58 5.06 -0.54 -16.91
CA PHE A 58 5.83 -0.72 -15.67
C PHE A 58 5.40 0.24 -14.56
N PHE A 59 5.14 1.50 -14.91
CA PHE A 59 4.63 2.47 -13.95
C PHE A 59 3.26 2.10 -13.39
N ASP A 60 2.36 1.55 -14.22
CA ASP A 60 0.98 1.28 -13.84
C ASP A 60 0.75 -0.10 -13.18
N LYS A 61 1.69 -1.05 -13.35
CA LYS A 61 1.48 -2.47 -12.98
C LYS A 61 1.17 -2.70 -11.50
N ASP A 62 1.83 -1.93 -10.62
CA ASP A 62 1.69 -2.05 -9.17
C ASP A 62 0.83 -0.91 -8.59
N ARG A 63 0.01 -0.26 -9.43
CA ARG A 63 -0.86 0.85 -9.04
C ARG A 63 -2.32 0.55 -9.32
N ALA A 64 -3.20 0.99 -8.45
CA ALA A 64 -4.65 0.93 -8.64
C ALA A 64 -5.27 2.32 -8.58
N ARG A 65 -6.41 2.49 -9.26
CA ARG A 65 -7.15 3.74 -9.22
C ARG A 65 -7.70 3.97 -7.81
N HIS A 66 -7.41 5.14 -7.25
CA HIS A 66 -8.01 5.55 -5.99
C HIS A 66 -9.51 5.78 -6.18
N PRO A 67 -10.38 5.25 -5.28
CA PRO A 67 -11.83 5.31 -5.48
C PRO A 67 -12.39 6.73 -5.63
N ILE A 68 -11.89 7.67 -4.84
CA ILE A 68 -12.36 9.07 -4.82
C ILE A 68 -11.59 9.94 -5.82
N MET A 69 -10.26 9.92 -5.77
CA MET A 69 -9.43 10.86 -6.53
C MET A 69 -9.30 10.54 -8.02
N GLY A 70 -9.58 9.31 -8.42
CA GLY A 70 -9.56 8.89 -9.82
C GLY A 70 -8.17 8.72 -10.47
N PHE A 71 -7.09 9.15 -9.84
CA PHE A 71 -5.73 8.82 -10.30
C PHE A 71 -5.23 7.52 -9.65
N LYS A 72 -4.10 7.00 -10.15
CA LYS A 72 -3.53 5.74 -9.66
C LYS A 72 -2.55 6.01 -8.54
N VAL A 73 -2.66 5.21 -7.46
CA VAL A 73 -1.72 5.17 -6.33
C VAL A 73 -1.05 3.80 -6.25
N PRO A 74 0.19 3.71 -5.71
CA PRO A 74 0.85 2.44 -5.48
C PRO A 74 -0.02 1.50 -4.63
N ARG A 75 0.11 0.19 -4.85
CA ARG A 75 -0.46 -0.84 -3.98
C ARG A 75 0.67 -1.57 -3.26
N LEU A 76 0.43 -2.00 -2.03
CA LEU A 76 1.45 -2.61 -1.19
C LEU A 76 1.64 -4.11 -1.52
N TRP A 77 1.92 -4.42 -2.81
CA TRP A 77 2.05 -5.81 -3.28
C TRP A 77 3.49 -6.33 -3.23
N ARG A 78 4.48 -5.44 -3.20
CA ARG A 78 5.90 -5.79 -3.34
C ARG A 78 6.76 -5.12 -2.26
N PRO A 79 6.71 -5.59 -1.02
CA PRO A 79 7.59 -5.08 0.02
C PRO A 79 9.07 -5.31 -0.32
N PRO A 80 10.00 -4.60 0.33
CA PRO A 80 9.77 -3.72 1.47
C PRO A 80 9.44 -2.26 1.10
N TYR A 81 8.86 -1.52 2.07
CA TYR A 81 8.50 -0.11 1.95
C TYR A 81 9.11 0.72 3.08
N VAL A 82 9.28 2.01 2.83
CA VAL A 82 9.67 3.03 3.81
C VAL A 82 8.46 3.92 4.06
N GLN A 83 7.90 3.85 5.27
CA GLN A 83 6.79 4.70 5.70
C GLN A 83 7.35 5.87 6.49
N ILE A 84 7.01 7.09 6.10
CA ILE A 84 7.43 8.32 6.77
C ILE A 84 6.27 8.84 7.58
N SER A 85 6.40 8.74 8.93
CA SER A 85 5.41 9.27 9.87
C SER A 85 5.59 10.78 10.05
N LEU A 86 4.55 11.54 9.67
CA LEU A 86 4.51 13.00 9.76
C LEU A 86 3.88 13.41 11.10
N ASP A 87 4.59 13.15 12.20
CA ASP A 87 4.18 13.45 13.58
C ASP A 87 4.40 14.92 13.98
N ILE A 88 4.50 15.81 13.01
CA ILE A 88 4.76 17.24 13.22
C ILE A 88 3.42 17.96 13.40
N PRO A 89 3.16 18.59 14.55
CA PRO A 89 1.88 19.23 14.78
C PRO A 89 1.66 20.54 14.00
N GLU A 90 2.65 21.01 13.23
CA GLU A 90 2.55 22.20 12.38
C GLU A 90 2.31 21.82 10.93
N LEU A 91 1.08 22.05 10.43
CA LEU A 91 0.66 21.69 9.07
C LEU A 91 1.56 22.31 7.98
N GLU A 92 1.87 23.61 8.11
CA GLU A 92 2.69 24.30 7.12
C GLU A 92 4.14 23.77 7.05
N ARG A 93 4.68 23.31 8.18
CA ARG A 93 5.98 22.65 8.22
C ARG A 93 5.89 21.28 7.54
N THR A 94 4.85 20.53 7.82
CA THR A 94 4.61 19.21 7.19
C THR A 94 4.47 19.35 5.68
N LYS A 95 3.71 20.33 5.19
CA LYS A 95 3.57 20.64 3.75
C LYS A 95 4.92 20.99 3.08
N LYS A 96 5.87 21.60 3.81
CA LYS A 96 7.21 21.90 3.29
C LYS A 96 8.15 20.70 3.26
N ILE A 97 7.91 19.68 4.07
CA ILE A 97 8.72 18.45 4.11
C ILE A 97 8.37 17.53 2.94
N ILE A 98 7.10 17.34 2.64
CA ILE A 98 6.64 16.39 1.61
C ILE A 98 7.33 16.58 0.24
N PRO A 99 7.48 17.80 -0.31
CA PRO A 99 8.17 17.98 -1.59
C PRO A 99 9.66 17.62 -1.60
N GLN A 100 10.30 17.55 -0.43
CA GLN A 100 11.71 17.18 -0.28
C GLN A 100 11.89 15.64 -0.24
N ILE A 101 10.81 14.88 -0.11
CA ILE A 101 10.83 13.42 -0.11
C ILE A 101 10.99 12.92 -1.55
N PRO A 102 11.98 12.07 -1.86
CA PRO A 102 12.16 11.50 -3.19
C PRO A 102 10.91 10.78 -3.69
N ARG A 103 10.59 10.91 -4.97
CA ARG A 103 9.48 10.16 -5.59
C ARG A 103 9.88 8.69 -5.77
N SER A 104 9.14 7.80 -5.12
CA SER A 104 9.33 6.35 -5.23
C SER A 104 8.06 5.62 -4.83
N ASP A 105 7.72 4.54 -5.53
CA ASP A 105 6.62 3.64 -5.15
C ASP A 105 6.94 2.82 -3.88
N ARG A 106 8.16 2.95 -3.34
CA ARG A 106 8.59 2.39 -2.06
C ARG A 106 8.26 3.29 -0.87
N ILE A 107 7.79 4.51 -1.11
CA ILE A 107 7.48 5.46 -0.05
C ILE A 107 6.00 5.47 0.26
N ILE A 108 5.71 5.41 1.54
CA ILE A 108 4.40 5.59 2.15
C ILE A 108 4.48 6.84 3.01
N LEU A 109 3.49 7.71 2.94
CA LEU A 109 3.34 8.84 3.87
C LEU A 109 2.25 8.54 4.89
N GLU A 110 2.43 9.03 6.10
CA GLU A 110 1.46 8.88 7.17
C GLU A 110 1.15 10.26 7.79
N ALA A 111 -0.14 10.63 7.82
CA ALA A 111 -0.59 11.69 8.70
C ALA A 111 -0.60 11.14 10.13
N GLY A 112 0.39 11.55 10.92
CA GLY A 112 0.56 11.05 12.28
C GLY A 112 -0.54 11.51 13.24
N THR A 113 -0.77 10.72 14.27
CA THR A 113 -1.80 10.99 15.30
C THR A 113 -1.74 12.43 15.87
N PRO A 114 -0.54 13.01 16.20
CA PRO A 114 -0.48 14.38 16.74
C PRO A 114 -1.02 15.43 15.75
N LEU A 115 -0.74 15.25 14.46
CA LEU A 115 -1.20 16.17 13.43
C LEU A 115 -2.72 16.08 13.24
N ILE A 116 -3.26 14.85 13.17
CA ILE A 116 -4.70 14.61 13.04
C ILE A 116 -5.47 15.14 14.27
N LYS A 117 -4.94 14.93 15.49
CA LYS A 117 -5.55 15.45 16.71
C LYS A 117 -5.60 16.98 16.75
N ARG A 118 -4.66 17.65 16.11
CA ARG A 118 -4.63 19.12 16.08
C ARG A 118 -5.59 19.72 15.05
N TYR A 119 -5.73 19.09 13.86
CA TYR A 119 -6.46 19.67 12.73
C TYR A 119 -7.70 18.88 12.31
N GLY A 120 -7.95 17.73 12.94
CA GLY A 120 -8.98 16.78 12.50
C GLY A 120 -8.56 16.00 11.25
N ALA A 121 -9.39 15.06 10.83
CA ALA A 121 -9.12 14.19 9.68
C ALA A 121 -8.96 14.96 8.35
N ARG A 122 -9.53 16.16 8.25
CA ARG A 122 -9.40 17.06 7.08
C ARG A 122 -7.94 17.29 6.68
N VAL A 123 -7.00 17.24 7.63
CA VAL A 123 -5.57 17.39 7.34
C VAL A 123 -5.05 16.38 6.32
N ILE A 124 -5.70 15.21 6.20
CA ILE A 124 -5.34 14.16 5.22
C ILE A 124 -5.53 14.70 3.80
N SER A 125 -6.71 15.26 3.50
CA SER A 125 -6.99 15.91 2.22
C SER A 125 -6.05 17.09 1.96
N ASP A 126 -5.76 17.92 2.96
CA ASP A 126 -4.86 19.07 2.85
C ASP A 126 -3.42 18.64 2.50
N LEU A 127 -2.95 17.52 3.06
CA LEU A 127 -1.64 16.96 2.75
C LEU A 127 -1.65 16.22 1.40
N ARG A 128 -2.78 15.64 1.02
CA ARG A 128 -2.94 14.95 -0.27
C ARG A 128 -2.73 15.91 -1.46
N GLU A 129 -3.08 17.17 -1.32
CA GLU A 129 -2.81 18.18 -2.36
C GLU A 129 -1.33 18.29 -2.71
N VAL A 130 -0.44 18.10 -1.73
CA VAL A 130 1.02 18.13 -1.90
C VAL A 130 1.59 16.74 -2.21
N ALA A 131 1.09 15.70 -1.51
CA ALA A 131 1.53 14.31 -1.65
C ALA A 131 1.09 13.67 -2.99
N ARG A 132 -0.07 14.12 -3.52
CA ARG A 132 -0.67 13.61 -4.78
C ARG A 132 -0.83 12.09 -4.77
N ASP A 133 -0.09 11.39 -5.62
CA ASP A 133 -0.21 9.96 -5.91
C ASP A 133 0.70 9.07 -5.02
N ILE A 134 1.29 9.59 -3.96
CA ILE A 134 2.01 8.78 -2.95
C ILE A 134 0.97 8.04 -2.10
N PHE A 135 1.25 6.78 -1.73
CA PHE A 135 0.40 6.03 -0.80
C PHE A 135 0.32 6.74 0.56
N PHE A 136 -0.89 6.96 1.08
CA PHE A 136 -1.11 7.81 2.24
C PHE A 136 -1.93 7.12 3.33
N ILE A 137 -1.40 7.11 4.56
CA ILE A 137 -2.01 6.48 5.73
C ILE A 137 -2.57 7.55 6.68
N ALA A 138 -3.76 7.30 7.22
CA ALA A 138 -4.36 8.07 8.31
C ALA A 138 -4.15 7.34 9.65
N ASP A 139 -3.29 7.87 10.51
CA ASP A 139 -3.05 7.31 11.85
C ASP A 139 -4.06 7.83 12.87
N LEU A 140 -5.30 7.32 12.80
CA LEU A 140 -6.37 7.66 13.72
C LEU A 140 -6.22 6.99 15.10
N LYS A 141 -5.50 5.86 15.15
CA LYS A 141 -5.44 4.97 16.33
C LYS A 141 -6.83 4.69 16.89
N THR A 142 -7.75 4.32 16.00
CA THR A 142 -9.15 4.02 16.33
C THR A 142 -9.25 3.05 17.50
N LEU A 143 -10.00 3.44 18.53
CA LEU A 143 -10.26 2.62 19.72
C LEU A 143 -11.71 2.17 19.82
N ASP A 144 -12.64 2.90 19.20
CA ASP A 144 -14.08 2.64 19.17
C ASP A 144 -14.67 3.12 17.84
N VAL A 145 -15.94 2.82 17.58
CA VAL A 145 -16.69 3.18 16.36
C VAL A 145 -15.96 2.93 15.06
N GLY A 146 -15.29 1.75 14.96
CA GLY A 146 -14.36 1.39 13.92
C GLY A 146 -14.84 1.68 12.49
N LYS A 147 -16.12 1.37 12.18
CA LYS A 147 -16.71 1.69 10.88
C LYS A 147 -16.71 3.20 10.59
N VAL A 148 -17.15 4.02 11.53
CA VAL A 148 -17.29 5.47 11.33
C VAL A 148 -15.94 6.14 11.10
N GLU A 149 -14.91 5.75 11.85
CA GLU A 149 -13.57 6.33 11.67
C GLU A 149 -12.91 5.89 10.35
N VAL A 150 -13.21 4.67 9.87
CA VAL A 150 -12.79 4.24 8.53
C VAL A 150 -13.47 5.10 7.45
N ASP A 151 -14.79 5.33 7.57
CA ASP A 151 -15.54 6.18 6.62
C ASP A 151 -14.92 7.59 6.58
N VAL A 152 -14.60 8.18 7.74
CA VAL A 152 -13.94 9.50 7.84
C VAL A 152 -12.59 9.53 7.13
N ALA A 153 -11.74 8.53 7.36
CA ALA A 153 -10.43 8.47 6.69
C ALA A 153 -10.57 8.30 5.16
N TYR A 154 -11.52 7.47 4.74
CA TYR A 154 -11.81 7.23 3.33
C TYR A 154 -12.30 8.50 2.62
N GLU A 155 -13.25 9.23 3.22
CA GLU A 155 -13.77 10.48 2.67
C GLU A 155 -12.68 11.55 2.52
N GLU A 156 -11.70 11.56 3.43
CA GLU A 156 -10.51 12.42 3.38
C GLU A 156 -9.36 11.84 2.53
N THR A 157 -9.64 10.86 1.68
CA THR A 157 -8.74 10.32 0.65
C THR A 157 -7.55 9.50 1.15
N ALA A 158 -7.62 8.90 2.33
CA ALA A 158 -6.61 7.95 2.80
C ALA A 158 -6.63 6.64 1.99
N ASP A 159 -5.45 6.07 1.72
CA ASP A 159 -5.30 4.74 1.13
C ASP A 159 -5.29 3.63 2.19
N ALA A 160 -5.02 4.01 3.44
CA ALA A 160 -5.04 3.13 4.59
C ALA A 160 -5.42 3.91 5.86
N VAL A 161 -5.95 3.20 6.84
CA VAL A 161 -6.33 3.76 8.15
C VAL A 161 -5.83 2.86 9.28
N VAL A 162 -5.42 3.47 10.40
CA VAL A 162 -4.82 2.77 11.54
C VAL A 162 -5.77 2.70 12.73
N ALA A 163 -6.02 1.48 13.23
CA ALA A 163 -6.64 1.24 14.52
C ALA A 163 -5.59 0.87 15.58
N ALA A 164 -5.84 1.24 16.83
CA ALA A 164 -5.05 0.76 17.95
C ALA A 164 -5.38 -0.71 18.25
N GLY A 165 -4.37 -1.55 18.37
CA GLY A 165 -4.52 -2.94 18.78
C GLY A 165 -5.14 -3.12 20.16
N LEU A 166 -5.18 -2.07 20.96
CA LEU A 166 -5.87 -2.04 22.26
C LEU A 166 -7.41 -2.04 22.13
N ALA A 167 -7.97 -1.68 20.96
CA ALA A 167 -9.42 -1.69 20.73
C ALA A 167 -10.02 -3.09 20.94
N PRO A 168 -11.29 -3.21 21.36
CA PRO A 168 -11.99 -4.49 21.43
C PRO A 168 -12.00 -5.25 20.10
N ALA A 169 -12.08 -6.58 20.15
CA ALA A 169 -12.12 -7.41 18.94
C ALA A 169 -13.30 -7.07 18.03
N GLU A 170 -14.44 -6.70 18.58
CA GLU A 170 -15.63 -6.25 17.85
C GLU A 170 -15.37 -4.99 17.06
N THR A 171 -14.69 -4.00 17.67
CA THR A 171 -14.28 -2.76 17.01
C THR A 171 -13.30 -3.04 15.89
N LEU A 172 -12.27 -3.87 16.13
CA LEU A 172 -11.28 -4.26 15.12
C LEU A 172 -11.93 -5.01 13.95
N ASN A 173 -12.89 -5.91 14.21
CA ASN A 173 -13.62 -6.61 13.17
C ASN A 173 -14.46 -5.65 12.31
N ALA A 174 -15.18 -4.70 12.93
CA ALA A 174 -15.95 -3.69 12.20
C ALA A 174 -15.04 -2.77 11.37
N PHE A 175 -13.91 -2.36 11.94
CA PHE A 175 -12.89 -1.54 11.29
C PHE A 175 -12.28 -2.23 10.07
N ILE A 176 -11.80 -3.47 10.21
CA ILE A 176 -11.17 -4.23 9.13
C ILE A 176 -12.17 -4.51 8.01
N HIS A 177 -13.38 -4.93 8.37
CA HIS A 177 -14.43 -5.20 7.40
C HIS A 177 -14.75 -3.97 6.56
N GLU A 178 -14.93 -2.80 7.20
CA GLU A 178 -15.27 -1.57 6.49
C GLU A 178 -14.13 -1.07 5.60
N ALA A 179 -12.88 -1.11 6.07
CA ALA A 179 -11.73 -0.75 5.25
C ALA A 179 -11.64 -1.59 3.97
N LYS A 180 -11.81 -2.91 4.10
CA LYS A 180 -11.85 -3.83 2.95
C LYS A 180 -13.03 -3.55 2.01
N ARG A 181 -14.21 -3.26 2.57
CA ARG A 181 -15.41 -2.93 1.79
C ARG A 181 -15.19 -1.67 0.93
N LEU A 182 -14.49 -0.68 1.48
CA LEU A 182 -14.17 0.57 0.78
C LEU A 182 -12.94 0.46 -0.13
N GLY A 183 -12.17 -0.63 -0.06
CA GLY A 183 -10.98 -0.88 -0.88
C GLY A 183 -9.74 -0.11 -0.43
N ILE A 184 -9.69 0.32 0.84
CA ILE A 184 -8.51 0.86 1.52
C ILE A 184 -7.91 -0.18 2.47
N TYR A 185 -6.66 0.03 2.91
CA TYR A 185 -5.96 -0.92 3.76
C TYR A 185 -6.34 -0.73 5.23
N ALA A 186 -6.63 -1.83 5.92
CA ALA A 186 -6.79 -1.89 7.36
C ALA A 186 -5.43 -2.12 8.04
N VAL A 187 -5.00 -1.20 8.88
CA VAL A 187 -3.74 -1.29 9.65
C VAL A 187 -4.07 -1.40 11.12
N VAL A 188 -3.42 -2.31 11.85
CA VAL A 188 -3.56 -2.44 13.30
C VAL A 188 -2.21 -2.21 13.97
N ASP A 189 -2.14 -1.19 14.82
CA ASP A 189 -0.94 -0.80 15.57
C ASP A 189 -0.91 -1.48 16.95
N MET A 190 0.11 -2.33 17.17
CA MET A 190 0.29 -3.10 18.40
C MET A 190 1.00 -2.32 19.53
N LEU A 191 1.03 -0.99 19.45
CA LEU A 191 1.55 -0.17 20.54
C LEU A 191 0.88 -0.53 21.87
N ASN A 192 1.67 -0.85 22.89
CA ASN A 192 1.24 -1.28 24.23
C ASN A 192 0.38 -2.57 24.26
N VAL A 193 0.33 -3.35 23.20
CA VAL A 193 -0.29 -4.68 23.21
C VAL A 193 0.72 -5.70 23.71
N GLU A 194 0.42 -6.36 24.83
CA GLU A 194 1.31 -7.31 25.49
C GLU A 194 1.62 -8.55 24.62
N ASP A 195 0.60 -9.15 24.01
CA ASP A 195 0.72 -10.31 23.12
C ASP A 195 -0.06 -10.06 21.80
N PRO A 196 0.60 -9.56 20.75
CA PRO A 196 -0.01 -9.33 19.45
C PRO A 196 -0.61 -10.57 18.80
N VAL A 197 -0.06 -11.76 19.04
CA VAL A 197 -0.61 -13.01 18.48
C VAL A 197 -1.97 -13.28 19.09
N LYS A 198 -2.09 -13.30 20.43
CA LYS A 198 -3.37 -13.50 21.11
C LYS A 198 -4.40 -12.43 20.76
N LYS A 199 -3.93 -11.20 20.48
CA LYS A 199 -4.81 -10.10 20.11
C LYS A 199 -5.45 -10.31 18.75
N LEU A 200 -4.74 -10.89 17.79
CA LEU A 200 -5.22 -11.10 16.43
C LEU A 200 -5.97 -12.42 16.22
N GLU A 201 -5.74 -13.44 17.08
CA GLU A 201 -6.37 -14.76 16.94
C GLU A 201 -7.91 -14.71 16.84
N PRO A 202 -8.65 -13.91 17.65
CA PRO A 202 -10.11 -13.90 17.62
C PRO A 202 -10.71 -13.10 16.47
N LEU A 203 -9.89 -12.46 15.61
CA LEU A 203 -10.40 -11.65 14.53
C LEU A 203 -10.97 -12.51 13.40
N ARG A 204 -12.15 -12.12 12.92
CA ARG A 204 -12.86 -12.79 11.80
C ARG A 204 -12.13 -12.58 10.48
N GLU A 205 -11.69 -11.35 10.25
CA GLU A 205 -10.87 -10.95 9.11
C GLU A 205 -9.51 -10.43 9.59
N PHE A 206 -8.46 -10.73 8.82
CA PHE A 206 -7.11 -10.29 9.18
C PHE A 206 -6.84 -8.89 8.63
N PRO A 207 -6.14 -8.00 9.37
CA PRO A 207 -5.74 -6.70 8.83
C PRO A 207 -4.73 -6.87 7.69
N ASP A 208 -4.63 -5.87 6.83
CA ASP A 208 -3.66 -5.88 5.73
C ASP A 208 -2.24 -5.61 6.23
N VAL A 209 -2.11 -4.81 7.29
CA VAL A 209 -0.83 -4.46 7.92
C VAL A 209 -0.96 -4.56 9.43
N VAL A 210 0.07 -5.12 10.07
CA VAL A 210 0.24 -5.12 11.53
C VAL A 210 1.52 -4.35 11.86
N ILE A 211 1.42 -3.32 12.71
CA ILE A 211 2.58 -2.54 13.17
C ILE A 211 3.06 -3.10 14.50
N LEU A 212 4.30 -3.58 14.53
CA LEU A 212 5.02 -3.89 15.76
C LEU A 212 5.70 -2.62 16.24
N HIS A 213 5.13 -1.99 17.26
CA HIS A 213 5.46 -0.62 17.64
C HIS A 213 6.04 -0.54 19.04
N ARG A 214 7.21 0.08 19.17
CA ARG A 214 7.78 0.50 20.44
C ARG A 214 7.44 1.99 20.68
N GLY A 215 6.84 2.30 21.82
CA GLY A 215 6.49 3.68 22.17
C GLY A 215 7.72 4.60 22.28
N ILE A 216 7.56 5.86 21.90
CA ILE A 216 8.63 6.88 21.98
C ILE A 216 9.13 7.05 23.42
N ASP A 217 8.23 7.04 24.39
CA ASP A 217 8.56 7.20 25.80
C ASP A 217 9.30 6.00 26.38
N GLU A 218 9.32 4.86 25.69
CA GLU A 218 10.00 3.62 26.08
C GLU A 218 11.33 3.37 25.35
N GLU A 219 11.75 4.27 24.45
CA GLU A 219 12.95 4.09 23.60
C GLU A 219 14.25 3.85 24.40
N SER A 220 14.33 4.29 25.64
CA SER A 220 15.54 4.18 26.46
C SER A 220 15.77 2.82 27.12
N GLY A 221 14.84 1.85 27.03
CA GLY A 221 14.91 0.63 27.84
C GLY A 221 14.69 -0.71 27.16
N ARG A 222 14.13 -0.81 25.96
CA ARG A 222 13.82 -2.09 25.31
C ARG A 222 14.25 -2.12 23.86
N THR A 223 14.85 -3.22 23.45
CA THR A 223 15.10 -3.52 22.03
C THR A 223 13.74 -3.67 21.31
N ILE A 224 13.64 -3.20 20.07
CA ILE A 224 12.50 -3.54 19.21
C ILE A 224 12.48 -5.07 19.15
N GLY A 225 11.36 -5.68 19.58
CA GLY A 225 11.22 -7.15 19.61
C GLY A 225 11.17 -7.76 18.21
N LEU A 226 12.30 -7.75 17.51
CA LEU A 226 12.42 -8.25 16.14
C LEU A 226 12.11 -9.75 16.03
N GLU A 227 12.30 -10.51 17.12
CA GLU A 227 11.88 -11.92 17.20
C GLU A 227 10.34 -12.07 17.08
N LEU A 228 9.60 -11.02 17.43
CA LEU A 228 8.14 -11.02 17.29
C LEU A 228 7.70 -11.11 15.82
N ILE A 229 8.51 -10.62 14.88
CA ILE A 229 8.25 -10.76 13.43
C ILE A 229 8.12 -12.23 13.07
N GLN A 230 9.10 -13.04 13.49
CA GLN A 230 9.11 -14.47 13.20
C GLN A 230 7.98 -15.20 13.93
N LYS A 231 7.71 -14.85 15.21
CA LYS A 231 6.57 -15.38 15.97
C LYS A 231 5.25 -15.12 15.25
N MET A 232 5.05 -13.90 14.76
CA MET A 232 3.85 -13.52 13.99
C MET A 232 3.72 -14.32 12.69
N ARG A 233 4.81 -14.46 11.92
CA ARG A 233 4.81 -15.26 10.67
C ARG A 233 4.48 -16.73 10.91
N GLN A 234 5.00 -17.31 12.02
CA GLN A 234 4.72 -18.69 12.39
C GLN A 234 3.27 -18.88 12.85
N ALA A 235 2.78 -18.01 13.74
CA ALA A 235 1.43 -18.10 14.29
C ALA A 235 0.34 -17.96 13.19
N PHE A 236 0.58 -17.12 12.21
CA PHE A 236 -0.38 -16.83 11.15
C PHE A 236 0.07 -17.32 9.77
N LYS A 237 0.72 -18.49 9.75
CA LYS A 237 1.14 -19.14 8.49
C LYS A 237 -0.04 -19.30 7.54
N GLY A 238 0.12 -18.83 6.29
CA GLY A 238 -0.95 -18.88 5.27
C GLY A 238 -1.88 -17.67 5.25
N LYS A 239 -1.84 -16.78 6.24
CA LYS A 239 -2.50 -15.47 6.16
C LYS A 239 -1.64 -14.49 5.36
N ARG A 240 -2.27 -13.68 4.53
CA ARG A 240 -1.59 -12.61 3.76
C ARG A 240 -1.73 -11.30 4.51
N PHE A 241 -0.63 -10.77 5.03
CA PHE A 241 -0.54 -9.47 5.69
C PHE A 241 0.90 -8.98 5.67
N LEU A 242 1.07 -7.67 5.82
CA LEU A 242 2.38 -7.04 5.93
C LEU A 242 2.71 -6.79 7.41
N ILE A 243 3.99 -6.90 7.77
CA ILE A 243 4.49 -6.54 9.09
C ILE A 243 5.29 -5.25 8.96
N ALA A 244 4.82 -4.22 9.66
CA ALA A 244 5.52 -2.96 9.81
C ALA A 244 6.23 -2.90 11.16
N VAL A 245 7.37 -2.21 11.22
CA VAL A 245 8.13 -1.98 12.46
C VAL A 245 8.29 -0.49 12.70
N ALA A 246 7.97 -0.03 13.91
CA ALA A 246 8.01 1.36 14.33
C ALA A 246 8.68 1.56 15.69
N GLY A 247 9.11 2.79 16.00
CA GLY A 247 9.67 3.22 17.27
C GLY A 247 11.19 3.35 17.25
N GLY A 248 11.68 4.59 17.06
CA GLY A 248 13.11 4.93 17.08
C GLY A 248 13.94 4.26 15.98
N ILE A 249 13.34 4.04 14.80
CA ILE A 249 14.02 3.41 13.67
C ILE A 249 15.12 4.33 13.11
N VAL A 250 16.32 3.78 12.99
CA VAL A 250 17.50 4.34 12.32
C VAL A 250 17.98 3.35 11.25
N PRO A 251 18.86 3.74 10.31
CA PRO A 251 19.28 2.84 9.22
C PRO A 251 19.78 1.47 9.68
N GLU A 252 20.50 1.41 10.79
CA GLU A 252 21.05 0.17 11.35
C GLU A 252 19.94 -0.78 11.82
N THR A 253 18.98 -0.26 12.59
CA THR A 253 17.84 -1.05 13.08
C THR A 253 16.87 -1.38 11.95
N ALA A 254 16.73 -0.51 10.94
CA ALA A 254 15.94 -0.77 9.74
C ALA A 254 16.48 -1.98 8.98
N LYS A 255 17.81 -2.03 8.79
CA LYS A 255 18.47 -3.15 8.12
C LYS A 255 18.19 -4.47 8.85
N GLU A 256 18.37 -4.50 10.19
CA GLU A 256 18.11 -5.68 10.99
C GLU A 256 16.64 -6.12 10.92
N ALA A 257 15.69 -5.17 10.96
CA ALA A 257 14.27 -5.47 10.84
C ALA A 257 13.91 -6.08 9.48
N LEU A 258 14.49 -5.56 8.38
CA LEU A 258 14.31 -6.12 7.04
C LEU A 258 14.88 -7.53 6.91
N GLU A 259 16.07 -7.78 7.49
CA GLU A 259 16.70 -9.11 7.52
C GLU A 259 15.85 -10.13 8.32
N LYS A 260 15.12 -9.67 9.34
CA LYS A 260 14.17 -10.48 10.12
C LYS A 260 12.81 -10.67 9.42
N GLY A 261 12.58 -10.02 8.30
CA GLY A 261 11.36 -10.19 7.47
C GLY A 261 10.28 -9.14 7.71
N ALA A 262 10.64 -7.94 8.16
CA ALA A 262 9.74 -6.78 8.12
C ALA A 262 9.45 -6.37 6.66
N ASP A 263 8.22 -6.00 6.39
CA ASP A 263 7.77 -5.53 5.07
C ASP A 263 7.75 -4.01 4.98
N ILE A 264 7.59 -3.31 6.09
CA ILE A 264 7.50 -1.86 6.16
C ILE A 264 8.35 -1.36 7.33
N ILE A 265 9.19 -0.37 7.07
CA ILE A 265 9.96 0.34 8.09
C ILE A 265 9.33 1.72 8.28
N ILE A 266 8.86 2.02 9.51
CA ILE A 266 8.21 3.30 9.83
C ILE A 266 9.24 4.22 10.49
N VAL A 267 9.50 5.34 9.84
CA VAL A 267 10.52 6.31 10.23
C VAL A 267 9.86 7.67 10.50
N GLY A 268 10.07 8.21 11.68
CA GLY A 268 9.56 9.54 12.05
C GLY A 268 10.67 10.57 12.15
N ARG A 269 11.17 10.82 13.36
CA ARG A 269 12.10 11.91 13.71
C ARG A 269 13.40 11.92 12.91
N TYR A 270 13.95 10.76 12.59
CA TYR A 270 15.20 10.68 11.80
C TYR A 270 15.07 11.46 10.48
N VAL A 271 13.93 11.36 9.82
CA VAL A 271 13.62 12.08 8.58
C VAL A 271 13.12 13.50 8.89
N THR A 272 12.07 13.62 9.72
CA THR A 272 11.34 14.89 9.89
C THR A 272 12.11 15.97 10.63
N GLN A 273 13.18 15.61 11.37
CA GLN A 273 14.09 16.53 12.06
C GLN A 273 15.45 16.67 11.36
N SER A 274 15.65 15.98 10.24
CA SER A 274 16.87 16.12 9.46
C SER A 274 17.00 17.51 8.82
N LYS A 275 18.24 17.99 8.70
CA LYS A 275 18.56 19.21 7.91
C LYS A 275 18.48 18.94 6.40
N ASP A 276 18.69 17.70 6.00
CA ASP A 276 18.59 17.20 4.63
C ASP A 276 17.60 16.04 4.59
N ILE A 277 16.34 16.38 4.29
CA ILE A 277 15.23 15.42 4.25
C ILE A 277 15.44 14.38 3.15
N GLU A 278 15.86 14.83 1.97
CA GLU A 278 16.08 13.94 0.83
C GLU A 278 17.14 12.89 1.16
N ARG A 279 18.27 13.29 1.71
CA ARG A 279 19.36 12.38 2.10
C ARG A 279 18.89 11.40 3.16
N ALA A 280 18.20 11.88 4.20
CA ALA A 280 17.70 11.02 5.27
C ALA A 280 16.72 9.94 4.78
N VAL A 281 15.90 10.26 3.77
CA VAL A 281 15.00 9.26 3.15
C VAL A 281 15.79 8.28 2.29
N ARG A 282 16.78 8.75 1.53
CA ARG A 282 17.64 7.89 0.69
C ARG A 282 18.40 6.87 1.50
N ASP A 283 18.85 7.20 2.70
CA ASP A 283 19.53 6.27 3.62
C ASP A 283 18.70 5.00 3.88
N PHE A 284 17.37 5.12 3.93
CA PHE A 284 16.46 3.97 4.07
C PHE A 284 16.12 3.33 2.72
N LEU A 285 15.96 4.11 1.65
CA LEU A 285 15.65 3.54 0.33
C LEU A 285 16.81 2.66 -0.18
N GLU A 286 18.05 3.01 0.14
CA GLU A 286 19.25 2.22 -0.21
C GLU A 286 19.27 0.85 0.49
N LEU A 287 18.57 0.69 1.62
CA LEU A 287 18.41 -0.59 2.31
C LEU A 287 17.33 -1.48 1.67
N THR A 288 16.41 -0.88 0.92
CA THR A 288 15.37 -1.66 0.25
C THR A 288 15.96 -2.24 -1.04
N PRO A 289 15.88 -3.56 -1.25
CA PRO A 289 16.39 -4.14 -2.49
C PRO A 289 15.70 -3.47 -3.68
N ALA A 290 16.49 -3.12 -4.70
CA ALA A 290 15.97 -2.63 -5.97
C ALA A 290 14.85 -3.57 -6.42
N MET A 291 13.74 -3.03 -6.93
CA MET A 291 12.75 -3.87 -7.60
C MET A 291 13.52 -4.65 -8.66
N ARG A 292 13.60 -5.97 -8.51
CA ARG A 292 13.97 -6.80 -9.66
C ARG A 292 13.00 -6.41 -10.76
N GLU A 293 13.52 -5.95 -11.87
CA GLU A 293 12.76 -5.86 -13.10
C GLU A 293 12.29 -7.29 -13.37
N ASP A 294 11.05 -7.59 -12.94
CA ASP A 294 10.44 -8.88 -13.24
C ASP A 294 10.16 -8.90 -14.74
N VAL A 295 11.15 -9.31 -15.48
CA VAL A 295 11.05 -9.63 -16.90
C VAL A 295 10.00 -10.73 -17.15
N ASP A 296 9.57 -11.43 -16.09
CA ASP A 296 8.56 -12.50 -16.11
C ASP A 296 7.12 -12.07 -16.29
N LEU A 297 6.81 -10.77 -16.39
CA LEU A 297 5.45 -10.29 -16.67
C LEU A 297 4.85 -10.85 -17.98
N PHE A 298 5.67 -11.39 -18.87
CA PHE A 298 5.26 -11.94 -20.15
C PHE A 298 5.61 -13.45 -20.32
N ARG A 299 6.15 -14.10 -19.30
CA ARG A 299 6.29 -15.56 -19.31
C ARG A 299 4.96 -16.19 -18.97
N VAL A 300 4.26 -16.63 -19.99
CA VAL A 300 3.19 -17.61 -19.82
C VAL A 300 3.87 -18.92 -19.46
N HIS A 301 3.79 -19.33 -18.18
CA HIS A 301 4.10 -20.69 -17.80
C HIS A 301 3.01 -21.58 -18.40
N VAL A 302 3.31 -22.20 -19.54
CA VAL A 302 2.52 -23.30 -20.06
C VAL A 302 3.08 -24.55 -19.39
N GLU A 303 2.39 -25.05 -18.35
CA GLU A 303 2.57 -26.41 -17.87
C GLU A 303 1.86 -27.39 -18.79
#